data_19f28a49e007f2240925bad07a0237fe
#
_entry.id   19f28a49e007f2240925bad07a0237fe
#
_cell.length_a   1.000
_cell.length_b   1.000
_cell.length_c   1.000
_cell.angle_alpha   90.00
_cell.angle_beta   90.00
_cell.angle_gamma   90.00
#
_symmetry.space_group_name_H-M   'P 1'
#
loop_
_entity.id
_entity.type
_entity.pdbx_description
1 polymer ?
#
loop_
_entity_poly.entity_id
_entity_poly.type
_entity_poly.pdbx_seq_one_letter_code
_entity_poly.pdbx_strand_id
1 'polypeptide(L)'
;MERKITTFGTYFREFMASLDDKAQFKINQGLLLLATQPRLSTKFVKSICDGLFELRTEWNGNIYRVFFIFDNGNIVVLFNGFQKKSQKTPNSEINKALKIKAEYYGSKK
;
A
#
# COMPACT_ATOMS: atom_id res chain seq x y z
N MET A 1 -14.82 -0.90 14.16
CA MET A 1 -13.42 -1.21 14.54
C MET A 1 -12.46 -0.58 13.54
N GLU A 2 -11.53 0.20 14.04
CA GLU A 2 -10.55 0.85 13.16
C GLU A 2 -9.27 0.03 13.07
N ARG A 3 -8.62 0.11 11.91
CA ARG A 3 -7.28 -0.45 11.72
C ARG A 3 -6.26 0.65 11.94
N LYS A 4 -5.13 0.28 12.51
CA LYS A 4 -4.01 1.21 12.71
C LYS A 4 -3.12 1.17 11.48
N ILE A 5 -2.82 2.34 10.90
CA ILE A 5 -1.94 2.45 9.74
C ILE A 5 -0.56 2.87 10.23
N THR A 6 0.46 2.13 9.83
CA THR A 6 1.84 2.48 10.14
C THR A 6 2.71 2.22 8.90
N THR A 7 3.96 2.60 8.97
CA THR A 7 4.91 2.43 7.85
C THR A 7 6.14 1.67 8.34
N PHE A 8 6.85 1.05 7.41
CA PHE A 8 8.13 0.41 7.67
C PHE A 8 9.18 1.04 6.77
N GLY A 9 10.27 1.52 7.38
CA GLY A 9 11.34 2.20 6.65
C GLY A 9 10.85 3.52 6.07
N THR A 10 11.50 3.99 5.01
CA THR A 10 11.19 5.25 4.35
C THR A 10 10.48 5.08 3.02
N TYR A 11 10.15 3.86 2.65
CA TYR A 11 9.63 3.52 1.31
C TYR A 11 8.34 4.28 0.96
N PHE A 12 7.37 4.27 1.86
CA PHE A 12 6.10 4.94 1.61
C PHE A 12 6.29 6.46 1.55
N ARG A 13 7.07 7.03 2.46
CA ARG A 13 7.34 8.46 2.49
C ARG A 13 8.04 8.93 1.23
N GLU A 14 9.03 8.16 0.75
CA GLU A 14 9.74 8.46 -0.49
C GLU A 14 8.81 8.44 -1.68
N PHE A 15 7.92 7.44 -1.73
CA PHE A 15 6.93 7.37 -2.80
C PHE A 15 6.02 8.60 -2.77
N MET A 16 5.47 8.96 -1.61
CA MET A 16 4.58 10.11 -1.49
C MET A 16 5.28 11.42 -1.87
N ALA A 17 6.55 11.56 -1.49
CA ALA A 17 7.31 12.77 -1.80
C ALA A 17 7.50 12.97 -3.32
N SER A 18 7.38 11.92 -4.11
CA SER A 18 7.50 12.01 -5.57
C SER A 18 6.20 12.45 -6.25
N LEU A 19 5.11 12.60 -5.51
CA LEU A 19 3.79 12.85 -6.05
C LEU A 19 3.33 14.27 -5.78
N ASP A 20 2.42 14.78 -6.64
CA ASP A 20 1.81 16.08 -6.40
C ASP A 20 0.80 16.03 -5.25
N ASP A 21 0.35 17.20 -4.81
CA ASP A 21 -0.55 17.32 -3.65
C ASP A 21 -1.87 16.59 -3.85
N LYS A 22 -2.41 16.62 -5.06
CA LYS A 22 -3.69 15.99 -5.37
C LYS A 22 -3.58 14.47 -5.29
N ALA A 23 -2.51 13.90 -5.84
CA ALA A 23 -2.27 12.47 -5.78
C ALA A 23 -2.09 12.02 -4.33
N GLN A 24 -1.31 12.78 -3.55
CA GLN A 24 -1.12 12.50 -2.13
C GLN A 24 -2.45 12.53 -1.38
N PHE A 25 -3.28 13.52 -1.66
CA PHE A 25 -4.60 13.63 -1.03
C PHE A 25 -5.47 12.41 -1.33
N LYS A 26 -5.48 11.96 -2.57
CA LYS A 26 -6.28 10.80 -2.98
C LYS A 26 -5.79 9.52 -2.31
N ILE A 27 -4.49 9.34 -2.21
CA ILE A 27 -3.91 8.18 -1.54
C ILE A 27 -4.28 8.21 -0.05
N ASN A 28 -4.19 9.38 0.58
CA ASN A 28 -4.56 9.52 1.99
C ASN A 28 -6.03 9.23 2.22
N GLN A 29 -6.92 9.58 1.29
CA GLN A 29 -8.33 9.20 1.36
C GLN A 29 -8.50 7.69 1.32
N GLY A 30 -7.74 7.02 0.44
CA GLY A 30 -7.76 5.55 0.36
C GLY A 30 -7.28 4.91 1.65
N LEU A 31 -6.25 5.48 2.28
CA LEU A 31 -5.76 5.00 3.57
C LEU A 31 -6.79 5.18 4.67
N LEU A 32 -7.54 6.28 4.64
CA LEU A 32 -8.61 6.51 5.60
C LEU A 32 -9.71 5.46 5.46
N LEU A 33 -10.08 5.11 4.24
CA LEU A 33 -11.05 4.04 3.99
C LEU A 33 -10.51 2.70 4.50
N LEU A 34 -9.23 2.42 4.24
CA LEU A 34 -8.59 1.20 4.71
C LEU A 34 -8.60 1.12 6.24
N ALA A 35 -8.44 2.26 6.91
CA ALA A 35 -8.43 2.31 8.37
C ALA A 35 -9.83 2.13 8.97
N THR A 36 -10.88 2.65 8.32
CA THR A 36 -12.19 2.81 8.94
C THR A 36 -13.26 1.85 8.44
N GLN A 37 -13.17 1.33 7.21
CA GLN A 37 -14.20 0.47 6.65
C GLN A 37 -14.03 -0.97 7.13
N PRO A 38 -15.09 -1.59 7.71
CA PRO A 38 -14.99 -2.99 8.17
C PRO A 38 -14.76 -3.96 7.03
N ARG A 39 -15.38 -3.72 5.89
CA ARG A 39 -15.20 -4.53 4.68
C ARG A 39 -14.49 -3.72 3.63
N LEU A 40 -13.49 -4.33 3.00
CA LEU A 40 -12.68 -3.67 1.99
C LEU A 40 -13.09 -4.15 0.61
N SER A 41 -13.40 -3.19 -0.26
CA SER A 41 -13.78 -3.47 -1.65
C SER A 41 -12.58 -3.95 -2.44
N THR A 42 -12.76 -4.97 -3.27
CA THR A 42 -11.71 -5.47 -4.16
C THR A 42 -11.30 -4.45 -5.22
N LYS A 43 -12.09 -3.39 -5.39
CA LYS A 43 -11.70 -2.28 -6.26
C LYS A 43 -10.54 -1.47 -5.66
N PHE A 44 -10.46 -1.41 -4.34
CA PHE A 44 -9.45 -0.61 -3.64
C PHE A 44 -8.35 -1.45 -3.06
N VAL A 45 -8.66 -2.67 -2.59
CA VAL A 45 -7.70 -3.53 -1.91
C VAL A 45 -7.69 -4.88 -2.59
N LYS A 46 -6.52 -5.30 -3.03
CA LYS A 46 -6.35 -6.56 -3.74
C LYS A 46 -5.27 -7.39 -3.06
N SER A 47 -5.56 -8.69 -2.88
CA SER A 47 -4.54 -9.65 -2.43
C SER A 47 -3.61 -9.96 -3.59
N ILE A 48 -2.32 -9.86 -3.36
CA ILE A 48 -1.32 -10.13 -4.40
C ILE A 48 -0.77 -11.56 -4.24
N CYS A 49 -0.04 -11.82 -3.17
CA CYS A 49 0.53 -13.14 -2.85
C CYS A 49 1.13 -13.10 -1.45
N ASP A 50 1.21 -14.26 -0.81
CA ASP A 50 1.94 -14.44 0.46
C ASP A 50 1.60 -13.39 1.54
N GLY A 51 0.33 -13.01 1.63
CA GLY A 51 -0.10 -12.03 2.63
C GLY A 51 0.19 -10.59 2.26
N LEU A 52 0.72 -10.35 1.06
CA LEU A 52 0.95 -9.01 0.54
C LEU A 52 -0.30 -8.50 -0.16
N PHE A 53 -0.72 -7.29 0.17
CA PHE A 53 -1.89 -6.62 -0.42
C PHE A 53 -1.48 -5.34 -1.11
N GLU A 54 -2.38 -4.83 -1.93
CA GLU A 54 -2.18 -3.63 -2.72
C GLU A 54 -3.39 -2.71 -2.53
N LEU A 55 -3.13 -1.46 -2.16
CA LEU A 55 -4.15 -0.41 -2.14
C LEU A 55 -4.07 0.33 -3.47
N ARG A 56 -5.20 0.42 -4.17
CA ARG A 56 -5.29 1.06 -5.48
C ARG A 56 -5.99 2.40 -5.36
N THR A 57 -5.39 3.42 -5.96
CA THR A 57 -5.94 4.78 -5.99
C THR A 57 -5.86 5.32 -7.42
N GLU A 58 -6.94 5.93 -7.89
CA GLU A 58 -6.96 6.58 -9.21
C GLU A 58 -7.13 8.09 -9.05
N TRP A 59 -6.38 8.82 -9.84
CA TRP A 59 -6.50 10.26 -9.92
C TRP A 59 -6.02 10.76 -11.26
N ASN A 60 -6.87 11.52 -11.95
CA ASN A 60 -6.52 12.21 -13.21
C ASN A 60 -5.92 11.26 -14.26
N GLY A 61 -6.52 10.07 -14.42
CA GLY A 61 -6.07 9.09 -15.38
C GLY A 61 -4.85 8.27 -14.94
N ASN A 62 -4.29 8.56 -13.78
CA ASN A 62 -3.17 7.82 -13.24
C ASN A 62 -3.64 6.82 -12.20
N ILE A 63 -2.94 5.69 -12.10
CA ILE A 63 -3.21 4.66 -11.10
C ILE A 63 -2.00 4.58 -10.17
N TYR A 64 -2.25 4.72 -8.87
CA TYR A 64 -1.23 4.63 -7.84
C TYR A 64 -1.48 3.39 -7.00
N ARG A 65 -0.42 2.67 -6.67
CA ARG A 65 -0.51 1.45 -5.87
C ARG A 65 0.42 1.56 -4.67
N VAL A 66 -0.07 1.13 -3.51
CA VAL A 66 0.74 1.05 -2.29
C VAL A 66 0.64 -0.37 -1.77
N PHE A 67 1.77 -1.03 -1.58
CA PHE A 67 1.81 -2.37 -1.03
C PHE A 67 1.76 -2.32 0.48
N PHE A 68 1.09 -3.28 1.08
CA PHE A 68 0.98 -3.35 2.54
C PHE A 68 0.68 -4.77 3.01
N ILE A 69 0.84 -4.98 4.31
CA ILE A 69 0.44 -6.22 4.96
C ILE A 69 -0.46 -5.89 6.15
N PHE A 70 -1.21 -6.90 6.60
CA PHE A 70 -1.89 -6.86 7.90
C PHE A 70 -1.01 -7.57 8.91
N ASP A 71 -0.69 -6.89 10.01
CA ASP A 71 0.05 -7.47 11.11
C ASP A 71 -0.85 -7.48 12.34
N ASN A 72 -0.93 -8.62 13.02
CA ASN A 72 -1.82 -8.80 14.18
C ASN A 72 -3.27 -8.41 13.88
N GLY A 73 -3.74 -8.72 12.67
CA GLY A 73 -5.13 -8.57 12.28
C GLY A 73 -5.54 -7.15 11.92
N ASN A 74 -5.33 -6.18 12.79
CA ASN A 74 -5.81 -4.82 12.57
C ASN A 74 -4.72 -3.77 12.40
N ILE A 75 -3.47 -4.16 12.29
CA ILE A 75 -2.37 -3.25 12.02
C ILE A 75 -2.00 -3.36 10.54
N VAL A 76 -2.04 -2.24 9.84
CA VAL A 76 -1.64 -2.16 8.44
C VAL A 76 -0.24 -1.55 8.39
N VAL A 77 0.70 -2.26 7.75
CA VAL A 77 2.07 -1.79 7.60
C VAL A 77 2.31 -1.48 6.14
N LEU A 78 2.53 -0.22 5.82
CA LEU A 78 2.75 0.25 4.45
C LEU A 78 4.21 0.06 4.04
N PHE A 79 4.39 -0.41 2.81
CA PHE A 79 5.70 -0.62 2.21
C PHE A 79 5.93 0.39 1.10
N ASN A 80 6.38 -0.06 -0.06
CA ASN A 80 6.62 0.80 -1.20
C ASN A 80 5.34 1.06 -2.00
N GLY A 81 5.38 2.11 -2.79
CA GLY A 81 4.32 2.41 -3.73
C GLY A 81 4.91 2.68 -5.11
N PHE A 82 4.05 2.75 -6.10
CA PHE A 82 4.46 3.10 -7.45
C PHE A 82 3.28 3.63 -8.25
N GLN A 83 3.57 4.40 -9.28
CA GLN A 83 2.57 4.90 -10.23
C GLN A 83 2.52 3.93 -11.40
N LYS A 84 1.32 3.50 -11.73
CA LYS A 84 1.12 2.46 -12.73
C LYS A 84 0.54 3.06 -14.02
N LYS A 85 1.08 2.63 -15.16
CA LYS A 85 0.59 3.05 -16.47
C LYS A 85 -0.17 1.95 -17.19
N SER A 86 -0.20 0.74 -16.66
CA SER A 86 -0.94 -0.38 -17.24
C SER A 86 -1.78 -1.06 -16.17
N GLN A 87 -2.70 -1.95 -16.59
CA GLN A 87 -3.58 -2.66 -15.67
C GLN A 87 -2.83 -3.67 -14.79
N LYS A 88 -1.75 -4.21 -15.31
CA LYS A 88 -1.01 -5.27 -14.63
C LYS A 88 0.08 -4.70 -13.73
N THR A 89 0.17 -5.21 -12.50
CA THR A 89 1.24 -4.84 -11.58
C THR A 89 2.54 -5.51 -12.02
N PRO A 90 3.62 -4.74 -12.26
CA PRO A 90 4.90 -5.33 -12.66
C PRO A 90 5.49 -6.24 -11.59
N ASN A 91 6.05 -7.38 -12.01
CA ASN A 91 6.68 -8.32 -11.10
C ASN A 91 7.84 -7.69 -10.31
N SER A 92 8.56 -6.75 -10.91
CA SER A 92 9.65 -6.04 -10.23
C SER A 92 9.17 -5.29 -8.99
N GLU A 93 7.98 -4.68 -9.07
CA GLU A 93 7.41 -3.97 -7.93
C GLU A 93 6.93 -4.94 -6.86
N ILE A 94 6.33 -6.06 -7.26
CA ILE A 94 5.91 -7.10 -6.33
C ILE A 94 7.13 -7.68 -5.62
N ASN A 95 8.20 -7.99 -6.36
CA ASN A 95 9.41 -8.55 -5.78
C ASN A 95 10.06 -7.59 -4.79
N LYS A 96 10.05 -6.29 -5.09
CA LYS A 96 10.54 -5.27 -4.17
C LYS A 96 9.74 -5.29 -2.87
N ALA A 97 8.40 -5.35 -2.99
CA ALA A 97 7.52 -5.37 -1.81
C ALA A 97 7.75 -6.63 -0.97
N LEU A 98 7.93 -7.78 -1.61
CA LEU A 98 8.19 -9.04 -0.90
C LEU A 98 9.51 -8.99 -0.14
N LYS A 99 10.53 -8.34 -0.73
CA LYS A 99 11.81 -8.16 -0.07
C LYS A 99 11.67 -7.26 1.16
N ILE A 100 10.91 -6.18 1.03
CA ILE A 100 10.63 -5.28 2.16
C ILE A 100 9.86 -6.03 3.25
N LYS A 101 8.90 -6.84 2.86
CA LYS A 101 8.15 -7.68 3.81
C LYS A 101 9.09 -8.58 4.61
N ALA A 102 10.05 -9.21 3.94
CA ALA A 102 11.05 -10.06 4.60
C ALA A 102 11.90 -9.25 5.58
N GLU A 103 12.29 -8.05 5.20
CA GLU A 103 13.03 -7.13 6.08
C GLU A 103 12.20 -6.79 7.31
N TYR A 104 10.91 -6.50 7.13
CA TYR A 104 10.02 -6.15 8.22
C TYR A 104 9.96 -7.27 9.26
N TYR A 105 9.69 -8.49 8.81
CA TYR A 105 9.59 -9.62 9.73
C TYR A 105 10.94 -9.97 10.36
N GLY A 106 12.03 -9.79 9.62
CA GLY A 106 13.37 -9.96 10.16
C GLY A 106 13.70 -8.99 11.28
N SER A 107 13.22 -7.77 11.16
CA SER A 107 13.48 -6.72 12.18
C SER A 107 12.72 -6.93 13.48
N LYS A 108 11.71 -7.80 13.48
CA LYS A 108 10.89 -8.08 14.67
C LYS A 108 11.49 -9.14 15.59
N LYS A 109 12.56 -9.77 15.19
CA LYS A 109 13.20 -10.82 15.99
C LYS A 109 14.03 -10.24 17.11
#